data_536e1fbc4788835a45207d0dab5dfc3d
#
_entry.id   536e1fbc4788835a45207d0dab5dfc3d
#
_cell.length_a   1.000
_cell.length_b   1.000
_cell.length_c   1.000
_cell.angle_alpha   90.00
_cell.angle_beta   90.00
_cell.angle_gamma   90.00
#
_symmetry.space_group_name_H-M   'P 1'
#
loop_
_entity.id
_entity.type
_entity.pdbx_description
1 polymer ?
#
loop_
_entity_poly.entity_id
_entity_poly.type
_entity_poly.pdbx_seq_one_letter_code
_entity_poly.pdbx_strand_id
1 'polypeptide(L)'
;MTDLGRSAEDPEPMSRTDDSDASAAQAAQLAEVPLCGSFALVVDELRDKRVCDLGCNDGHYLQFAGPGSLGLDVSQESLRLCHKRGLQATHHDLNQLPLPVSDAAFEVVLLSHVLEHVHAPLAMLRECNRILRPSGKLIIGLPIEDGVYSRLRMDYFGGGEGHLYSFSLRNLNKLLGLTGFVCERTVCHLPRLGNRTSVWNERLHRIFGTRLYSLSAAYWCVARKIS
;
A
#
# COMPACT_ATOMS: atom_id res chain seq x y z
N MET A 1 18.60 -23.52 69.36
CA MET A 1 17.60 -24.43 68.86
C MET A 1 16.54 -23.57 68.22
N THR A 2 16.32 -23.52 66.96
CA THR A 2 16.48 -24.43 65.84
C THR A 2 16.77 -23.62 64.57
N ASP A 3 17.70 -24.14 63.82
CA ASP A 3 18.10 -23.85 62.48
C ASP A 3 16.97 -24.06 61.48
N LEU A 4 16.79 -23.18 60.51
CA LEU A 4 16.14 -23.44 59.20
C LEU A 4 16.78 -22.59 58.14
N GLY A 5 17.86 -23.11 57.55
CA GLY A 5 18.37 -22.66 56.27
C GLY A 5 17.36 -22.95 55.14
N ARG A 6 17.13 -21.95 54.28
CA ARG A 6 16.59 -22.14 52.93
C ARG A 6 17.55 -21.55 51.94
N SER A 7 18.19 -22.44 51.22
CA SER A 7 18.96 -22.16 50.03
C SER A 7 18.07 -21.55 48.98
N ALA A 8 18.41 -20.36 48.47
CA ALA A 8 17.86 -19.79 47.27
C ALA A 8 18.48 -20.53 46.07
N GLU A 9 17.66 -21.23 45.29
CA GLU A 9 18.04 -21.76 43.98
C GLU A 9 18.02 -20.61 42.98
N ASP A 10 19.15 -20.41 42.33
CA ASP A 10 19.28 -19.48 41.20
C ASP A 10 18.43 -19.98 40.00
N PRO A 11 17.69 -19.11 39.30
CA PRO A 11 16.95 -19.53 38.11
C PRO A 11 17.93 -19.83 36.98
N GLU A 12 17.79 -21.00 36.36
CA GLU A 12 18.53 -21.40 35.16
C GLU A 12 18.34 -20.40 34.03
N PRO A 13 19.36 -20.15 33.19
CA PRO A 13 19.22 -19.25 32.04
C PRO A 13 18.32 -19.85 30.97
N MET A 14 17.21 -19.18 30.71
CA MET A 14 16.28 -19.50 29.57
C MET A 14 17.08 -19.59 28.29
N SER A 15 16.95 -20.70 27.57
CA SER A 15 17.62 -20.97 26.32
C SER A 15 17.14 -20.01 25.20
N ARG A 16 18.09 -19.36 24.55
CA ARG A 16 17.90 -18.39 23.44
C ARG A 16 17.51 -19.02 22.09
N THR A 17 16.96 -20.22 22.06
CA THR A 17 16.69 -20.95 20.79
C THR A 17 15.28 -20.80 20.26
N ASP A 18 14.30 -20.29 21.04
CA ASP A 18 12.90 -20.23 20.60
C ASP A 18 12.53 -19.00 19.77
N ASP A 19 13.26 -17.89 19.87
CA ASP A 19 12.92 -16.63 19.17
C ASP A 19 13.30 -16.65 17.69
N SER A 20 14.30 -17.43 17.27
CA SER A 20 14.73 -17.51 15.87
C SER A 20 13.80 -18.35 15.02
N ASP A 21 13.27 -19.42 15.57
CA ASP A 21 12.36 -20.34 14.85
C ASP A 21 10.96 -19.74 14.70
N ALA A 22 10.49 -18.99 15.71
CA ALA A 22 9.24 -18.23 15.63
C ALA A 22 9.32 -17.11 14.58
N SER A 23 10.45 -16.41 14.48
CA SER A 23 10.70 -15.39 13.47
C SER A 23 10.76 -15.96 12.06
N ALA A 24 11.38 -17.12 11.85
CA ALA A 24 11.46 -17.79 10.55
C ALA A 24 10.10 -18.35 10.11
N ALA A 25 9.31 -18.93 11.03
CA ALA A 25 7.95 -19.40 10.76
C ALA A 25 7.00 -18.23 10.41
N GLN A 26 7.13 -17.08 11.08
CA GLN A 26 6.37 -15.87 10.81
C GLN A 26 6.75 -15.26 9.46
N ALA A 27 8.04 -15.24 9.10
CA ALA A 27 8.50 -14.81 7.78
C ALA A 27 7.99 -15.73 6.66
N ALA A 28 7.92 -17.05 6.88
CA ALA A 28 7.37 -18.01 5.94
C ALA A 28 5.85 -17.83 5.73
N GLN A 29 5.09 -17.53 6.79
CA GLN A 29 3.66 -17.22 6.70
C GLN A 29 3.37 -15.91 5.95
N LEU A 30 4.25 -14.91 6.02
CA LEU A 30 4.14 -13.66 5.27
C LEU A 30 4.41 -13.84 3.77
N ALA A 31 5.19 -14.86 3.39
CA ALA A 31 5.51 -15.16 1.98
C ALA A 31 4.33 -15.76 1.19
N GLU A 32 3.29 -16.26 1.84
CA GLU A 32 2.15 -16.93 1.21
C GLU A 32 0.93 -16.03 0.94
N VAL A 33 0.99 -14.72 1.22
CA VAL A 33 -0.13 -13.83 0.91
C VAL A 33 -0.22 -13.65 -0.62
N PRO A 34 -1.26 -14.15 -1.29
CA PRO A 34 -1.36 -14.07 -2.74
C PRO A 34 -1.38 -12.59 -3.16
N LEU A 35 -0.49 -12.21 -4.06
CA LEU A 35 -0.55 -10.90 -4.71
C LEU A 35 -1.89 -10.75 -5.42
N CYS A 36 -2.66 -9.76 -5.00
CA CYS A 36 -4.00 -9.54 -5.51
C CYS A 36 -3.94 -8.88 -6.90
N GLY A 37 -4.36 -9.61 -7.93
CA GLY A 37 -4.66 -9.04 -9.26
C GLY A 37 -3.55 -8.22 -9.89
N SER A 38 -3.87 -6.99 -10.28
CA SER A 38 -2.96 -6.08 -10.98
C SER A 38 -1.83 -5.52 -10.12
N PHE A 39 -1.91 -5.64 -8.80
CA PHE A 39 -0.81 -5.22 -7.92
C PHE A 39 0.47 -6.04 -8.18
N ALA A 40 0.35 -7.30 -8.57
CA ALA A 40 1.49 -8.12 -8.99
C ALA A 40 2.35 -7.43 -10.09
N LEU A 41 1.73 -6.55 -10.89
CA LEU A 41 2.42 -5.81 -11.97
C LEU A 41 3.13 -4.54 -11.49
N VAL A 42 2.92 -4.13 -10.25
CA VAL A 42 3.55 -2.92 -9.65
C VAL A 42 4.35 -3.22 -8.39
N VAL A 43 4.24 -4.42 -7.82
CA VAL A 43 4.92 -4.81 -6.57
C VAL A 43 6.44 -4.67 -6.64
N ASP A 44 7.03 -4.91 -7.80
CA ASP A 44 8.48 -4.80 -8.00
C ASP A 44 8.99 -3.35 -7.82
N GLU A 45 8.10 -2.37 -7.93
CA GLU A 45 8.43 -0.97 -7.64
C GLU A 45 8.64 -0.71 -6.13
N LEU A 46 8.15 -1.61 -5.25
CA LEU A 46 8.30 -1.52 -3.79
C LEU A 46 9.50 -2.31 -3.26
N ARG A 47 9.92 -3.38 -3.98
CA ARG A 47 10.96 -4.29 -3.49
C ARG A 47 12.26 -3.55 -3.22
N ASP A 48 12.83 -3.81 -2.03
CA ASP A 48 14.09 -3.21 -1.58
C ASP A 48 14.11 -1.68 -1.56
N LYS A 49 12.95 -1.02 -1.65
CA LYS A 49 12.80 0.42 -1.59
C LYS A 49 12.28 0.87 -0.25
N ARG A 50 12.74 2.05 0.19
CA ARG A 50 12.15 2.72 1.34
C ARG A 50 10.83 3.36 0.92
N VAL A 51 9.73 2.78 1.39
CA VAL A 51 8.36 3.11 1.00
C VAL A 51 7.64 3.85 2.13
N CYS A 52 6.83 4.86 1.77
CA CYS A 52 5.77 5.38 2.63
C CYS A 52 4.42 4.90 2.07
N ASP A 53 3.72 4.07 2.83
CA ASP A 53 2.41 3.53 2.48
C ASP A 53 1.33 4.34 3.22
N LEU A 54 0.62 5.19 2.48
CA LEU A 54 -0.40 6.09 2.99
C LEU A 54 -1.77 5.39 2.93
N GLY A 55 -2.40 5.17 4.09
CA GLY A 55 -3.56 4.29 4.25
C GLY A 55 -3.12 2.82 4.17
N CYS A 56 -2.12 2.46 4.96
CA CYS A 56 -1.45 1.15 4.85
C CYS A 56 -2.30 -0.03 5.28
N ASN A 57 -3.47 0.20 5.90
CA ASN A 57 -4.34 -0.83 6.44
C ASN A 57 -3.53 -1.85 7.28
N ASP A 58 -3.69 -3.15 7.05
CA ASP A 58 -2.98 -4.23 7.75
C ASP A 58 -1.53 -4.46 7.26
N GLY A 59 -0.98 -3.56 6.42
CA GLY A 59 0.36 -3.65 5.86
C GLY A 59 0.51 -4.62 4.69
N HIS A 60 -0.60 -5.00 4.04
CA HIS A 60 -0.60 -5.96 2.93
C HIS A 60 0.42 -5.61 1.82
N TYR A 61 0.58 -4.34 1.49
CA TYR A 61 1.55 -3.90 0.49
C TYR A 61 2.91 -3.57 1.11
N LEU A 62 2.91 -3.01 2.30
CA LEU A 62 4.11 -2.58 3.01
C LEU A 62 5.08 -3.75 3.28
N GLN A 63 4.58 -4.99 3.41
CA GLN A 63 5.41 -6.19 3.60
C GLN A 63 6.41 -6.46 2.46
N PHE A 64 6.19 -5.89 1.27
CA PHE A 64 7.11 -6.03 0.13
C PHE A 64 8.18 -4.94 0.07
N ALA A 65 8.09 -3.96 0.96
CA ALA A 65 9.00 -2.81 0.97
C ALA A 65 10.32 -3.11 1.67
N GLY A 66 11.34 -2.34 1.36
CA GLY A 66 12.66 -2.44 1.97
C GLY A 66 12.72 -1.80 3.37
N PRO A 67 13.86 -1.95 4.06
CA PRO A 67 14.09 -1.41 5.40
C PRO A 67 13.86 0.10 5.49
N GLY A 68 13.36 0.57 6.64
CA GLY A 68 13.06 1.98 6.90
C GLY A 68 11.77 2.47 6.26
N SER A 69 10.94 1.57 5.73
CA SER A 69 9.60 1.87 5.23
C SER A 69 8.64 2.14 6.39
N LEU A 70 7.60 2.91 6.12
CA LEU A 70 6.63 3.37 7.12
C LEU A 70 5.21 3.34 6.54
N GLY A 71 4.27 2.78 7.30
CA GLY A 71 2.83 2.90 7.04
C GLY A 71 2.20 4.03 7.85
N LEU A 72 1.26 4.75 7.27
CA LEU A 72 0.38 5.68 7.97
C LEU A 72 -1.07 5.24 7.82
N ASP A 73 -1.82 5.13 8.92
CA ASP A 73 -3.23 4.77 8.90
C ASP A 73 -3.96 5.38 10.10
N VAL A 74 -5.27 5.60 9.97
CA VAL A 74 -6.12 6.10 11.05
C VAL A 74 -6.66 4.98 11.93
N SER A 75 -6.69 3.74 11.45
CA SER A 75 -7.23 2.58 12.14
C SER A 75 -6.23 1.97 13.11
N GLN A 76 -6.50 2.07 14.40
CA GLN A 76 -5.68 1.44 15.45
C GLN A 76 -5.61 -0.09 15.31
N GLU A 77 -6.69 -0.72 14.82
CA GLU A 77 -6.71 -2.17 14.60
C GLU A 77 -5.78 -2.57 13.44
N SER A 78 -5.83 -1.83 12.34
CA SER A 78 -4.92 -2.00 11.21
C SER A 78 -3.45 -1.87 11.63
N LEU A 79 -3.13 -0.85 12.44
CA LEU A 79 -1.79 -0.65 12.96
C LEU A 79 -1.31 -1.80 13.85
N ARG A 80 -2.19 -2.37 14.69
CA ARG A 80 -1.85 -3.57 15.48
C ARG A 80 -1.50 -4.76 14.59
N LEU A 81 -2.21 -4.94 13.47
CA LEU A 81 -1.91 -5.99 12.50
C LEU A 81 -0.56 -5.75 11.82
N CYS A 82 -0.25 -4.52 11.42
CA CYS A 82 1.08 -4.15 10.92
C CYS A 82 2.18 -4.52 11.92
N HIS A 83 2.03 -4.12 13.17
CA HIS A 83 3.02 -4.39 14.21
C HIS A 83 3.19 -5.90 14.48
N LYS A 84 2.11 -6.68 14.46
CA LYS A 84 2.18 -8.15 14.56
C LYS A 84 2.96 -8.79 13.42
N ARG A 85 3.00 -8.14 12.26
CA ARG A 85 3.80 -8.56 11.08
C ARG A 85 5.23 -7.99 11.10
N GLY A 86 5.64 -7.31 12.18
CA GLY A 86 6.95 -6.67 12.28
C GLY A 86 7.12 -5.44 11.39
N LEU A 87 6.03 -4.88 10.87
CA LEU A 87 6.04 -3.70 10.02
C LEU A 87 5.97 -2.42 10.86
N GLN A 88 6.67 -1.37 10.44
CA GLN A 88 6.58 -0.06 11.06
C GLN A 88 5.37 0.69 10.52
N ALA A 89 4.46 1.06 11.40
CA ALA A 89 3.28 1.84 11.06
C ALA A 89 2.90 2.78 12.21
N THR A 90 2.35 3.95 11.87
CA THR A 90 2.02 5.01 12.82
C THR A 90 0.63 5.55 12.56
N HIS A 91 -0.10 5.88 13.64
CA HIS A 91 -1.42 6.51 13.53
C HIS A 91 -1.30 7.92 12.96
N HIS A 92 -2.03 8.18 11.87
CA HIS A 92 -2.16 9.51 11.31
C HIS A 92 -3.42 9.62 10.44
N ASP A 93 -4.18 10.70 10.62
CA ASP A 93 -5.28 11.05 9.70
C ASP A 93 -4.69 11.79 8.50
N LEU A 94 -4.81 11.19 7.31
CA LEU A 94 -4.25 11.73 6.07
C LEU A 94 -4.90 13.06 5.64
N ASN A 95 -6.01 13.49 6.25
CA ASN A 95 -6.59 14.81 6.06
C ASN A 95 -5.88 15.89 6.89
N GLN A 96 -5.00 15.50 7.81
CA GLN A 96 -4.18 16.42 8.61
C GLN A 96 -2.80 16.56 7.95
N LEU A 97 -2.61 17.67 7.25
CA LEU A 97 -1.34 18.00 6.60
C LEU A 97 -0.60 19.10 7.38
N PRO A 98 0.75 19.12 7.36
CA PRO A 98 1.64 18.21 6.65
C PRO A 98 1.74 16.83 7.29
N LEU A 99 2.11 15.82 6.48
CA LEU A 99 2.39 14.47 6.99
C LEU A 99 3.58 14.49 7.97
N PRO A 100 3.58 13.66 9.05
CA PRO A 100 4.58 13.68 10.11
C PRO A 100 5.89 12.98 9.71
N VAL A 101 6.36 13.25 8.51
CA VAL A 101 7.57 12.68 7.94
C VAL A 101 8.41 13.75 7.23
N SER A 102 9.73 13.56 7.19
CA SER A 102 10.66 14.51 6.62
C SER A 102 10.57 14.61 5.09
N ASP A 103 11.03 15.74 4.55
CA ASP A 103 11.18 15.93 3.12
C ASP A 103 12.17 14.93 2.53
N ALA A 104 11.92 14.51 1.30
CA ALA A 104 12.79 13.62 0.52
C ALA A 104 13.23 12.34 1.28
N ALA A 105 12.37 11.83 2.16
CA ALA A 105 12.70 10.68 3.02
C ALA A 105 12.51 9.33 2.32
N PHE A 106 11.64 9.25 1.31
CA PHE A 106 11.22 7.97 0.72
C PHE A 106 11.57 7.86 -0.76
N GLU A 107 11.83 6.64 -1.21
CA GLU A 107 12.05 6.31 -2.62
C GLU A 107 10.74 6.12 -3.36
N VAL A 108 9.75 5.57 -2.64
CA VAL A 108 8.41 5.32 -3.17
C VAL A 108 7.37 5.78 -2.15
N VAL A 109 6.29 6.36 -2.66
CA VAL A 109 5.05 6.61 -1.91
C VAL A 109 3.95 5.78 -2.55
N LEU A 110 3.19 5.07 -1.74
CA LEU A 110 2.04 4.27 -2.17
C LEU A 110 0.74 4.88 -1.64
N LEU A 111 -0.24 5.02 -2.52
CA LEU A 111 -1.64 5.37 -2.25
C LEU A 111 -2.53 4.29 -2.88
N SER A 112 -2.94 3.30 -2.10
CA SER A 112 -3.78 2.20 -2.58
C SER A 112 -5.22 2.41 -2.15
N HIS A 113 -6.08 2.88 -3.05
CA HIS A 113 -7.48 3.21 -2.75
C HIS A 113 -7.61 4.20 -1.58
N VAL A 114 -6.91 5.31 -1.68
CA VAL A 114 -6.86 6.35 -0.64
C VAL A 114 -7.20 7.72 -1.20
N LEU A 115 -6.71 8.05 -2.41
CA LEU A 115 -6.84 9.41 -2.95
C LEU A 115 -8.30 9.82 -3.16
N GLU A 116 -9.19 8.87 -3.41
CA GLU A 116 -10.64 9.07 -3.53
C GLU A 116 -11.34 9.42 -2.22
N HIS A 117 -10.70 9.17 -1.07
CA HIS A 117 -11.25 9.41 0.26
C HIS A 117 -10.72 10.68 0.93
N VAL A 118 -9.60 11.25 0.48
CA VAL A 118 -9.02 12.43 1.11
C VAL A 118 -9.77 13.70 0.74
N HIS A 119 -9.91 14.65 1.67
CA HIS A 119 -10.63 15.90 1.45
C HIS A 119 -9.96 16.82 0.43
N ALA A 120 -8.63 16.78 0.33
CA ALA A 120 -7.84 17.65 -0.52
C ALA A 120 -6.81 16.89 -1.37
N PRO A 121 -7.24 16.18 -2.45
CA PRO A 121 -6.35 15.32 -3.25
C PRO A 121 -5.15 16.07 -3.82
N LEU A 122 -5.30 17.32 -4.25
CA LEU A 122 -4.20 18.12 -4.78
C LEU A 122 -3.14 18.44 -3.70
N ALA A 123 -3.58 18.73 -2.47
CA ALA A 123 -2.67 18.95 -1.35
C ALA A 123 -1.96 17.65 -0.96
N MET A 124 -2.66 16.52 -0.93
CA MET A 124 -2.07 15.20 -0.69
C MET A 124 -1.00 14.87 -1.74
N LEU A 125 -1.24 15.09 -3.01
CA LEU A 125 -0.24 14.87 -4.07
C LEU A 125 0.98 15.79 -3.92
N ARG A 126 0.82 17.03 -3.44
CA ARG A 126 1.96 17.90 -3.10
C ARG A 126 2.75 17.38 -1.91
N GLU A 127 2.08 16.82 -0.90
CA GLU A 127 2.75 16.16 0.22
C GLU A 127 3.51 14.91 -0.23
N CYS A 128 2.92 14.08 -1.09
CA CYS A 128 3.64 12.96 -1.72
C CYS A 128 4.90 13.44 -2.44
N ASN A 129 4.81 14.57 -3.17
CA ASN A 129 5.99 15.16 -3.82
C ASN A 129 7.04 15.62 -2.78
N ARG A 130 6.63 16.29 -1.70
CA ARG A 130 7.53 16.76 -0.64
C ARG A 130 8.31 15.61 -0.01
N ILE A 131 7.64 14.52 0.38
CA ILE A 131 8.26 13.40 1.10
C ILE A 131 9.06 12.44 0.20
N LEU A 132 8.84 12.48 -1.12
CA LEU A 132 9.64 11.73 -2.11
C LEU A 132 10.98 12.40 -2.36
N ARG A 133 12.03 11.60 -2.39
CA ARG A 133 13.35 12.05 -2.88
C ARG A 133 13.29 12.43 -4.38
N PRO A 134 14.26 13.19 -4.89
CA PRO A 134 14.38 13.46 -6.33
C PRO A 134 14.32 12.17 -7.14
N SER A 135 13.56 12.17 -8.24
CA SER A 135 13.30 10.98 -9.08
C SER A 135 12.60 9.80 -8.36
N GLY A 136 12.07 10.00 -7.17
CA GLY A 136 11.26 9.01 -6.45
C GLY A 136 9.94 8.73 -7.17
N LYS A 137 9.31 7.61 -6.84
CA LYS A 137 8.09 7.14 -7.51
C LYS A 137 6.87 7.26 -6.62
N LEU A 138 5.78 7.69 -7.22
CA LEU A 138 4.45 7.69 -6.64
C LEU A 138 3.62 6.60 -7.32
N ILE A 139 3.08 5.67 -6.52
CA ILE A 139 2.21 4.59 -6.99
C ILE A 139 0.81 4.85 -6.46
N ILE A 140 -0.16 4.94 -7.35
CA ILE A 140 -1.56 5.23 -7.00
C ILE A 140 -2.44 4.12 -7.57
N GLY A 141 -3.21 3.44 -6.70
CA GLY A 141 -4.29 2.55 -7.07
C GLY A 141 -5.63 3.25 -6.89
N LEU A 142 -6.49 3.20 -7.90
CA LEU A 142 -7.80 3.88 -7.89
C LEU A 142 -8.88 2.99 -8.50
N PRO A 143 -10.13 3.06 -8.00
CA PRO A 143 -11.28 2.44 -8.65
C PRO A 143 -11.60 3.15 -9.95
N ILE A 144 -12.18 2.40 -10.90
CA ILE A 144 -12.75 2.96 -12.13
C ILE A 144 -14.26 3.02 -11.97
N GLU A 145 -14.78 4.20 -11.73
CA GLU A 145 -16.20 4.43 -11.47
C GLU A 145 -16.98 4.89 -12.72
N ASP A 146 -16.28 5.37 -13.72
CA ASP A 146 -16.86 5.84 -15.02
C ASP A 146 -16.85 4.77 -16.11
N GLY A 147 -16.37 3.56 -15.83
CA GLY A 147 -16.26 2.44 -16.75
C GLY A 147 -17.60 1.71 -17.00
N VAL A 148 -17.65 0.92 -18.09
CA VAL A 148 -18.79 0.05 -18.40
C VAL A 148 -19.00 -0.99 -17.29
N TYR A 149 -17.93 -1.55 -16.76
CA TYR A 149 -18.00 -2.52 -15.66
C TYR A 149 -18.68 -1.95 -14.41
N SER A 150 -18.32 -0.76 -13.99
CA SER A 150 -18.90 -0.10 -12.83
C SER A 150 -20.37 0.25 -13.02
N ARG A 151 -20.76 0.68 -14.22
CA ARG A 151 -22.16 0.95 -14.59
C ARG A 151 -23.04 -0.31 -14.55
N LEU A 152 -22.50 -1.46 -14.91
CA LEU A 152 -23.25 -2.74 -14.88
C LEU A 152 -23.41 -3.26 -13.46
N ARG A 153 -22.48 -2.95 -12.56
CA ARG A 153 -22.50 -3.42 -11.16
C ARG A 153 -23.27 -2.54 -10.21
N MET A 154 -23.90 -1.48 -10.60
CA MET A 154 -24.74 -0.56 -9.79
C MET A 154 -24.36 -0.35 -8.29
N ASP A 155 -23.51 -1.22 -7.75
CA ASP A 155 -23.15 -1.28 -6.32
C ASP A 155 -22.04 -0.29 -5.96
N TYR A 156 -21.26 0.19 -6.93
CA TYR A 156 -20.06 0.98 -6.68
C TYR A 156 -20.37 2.41 -6.18
N PHE A 157 -21.45 3.03 -6.67
CA PHE A 157 -21.88 4.36 -6.23
C PHE A 157 -22.83 4.36 -5.03
N GLY A 158 -23.35 3.19 -4.62
CA GLY A 158 -24.35 3.06 -3.54
C GLY A 158 -23.79 2.49 -2.24
N GLY A 159 -22.56 2.03 -2.21
CA GLY A 159 -22.00 1.18 -1.15
C GLY A 159 -21.56 1.87 0.14
N GLY A 160 -21.82 3.15 0.35
CA GLY A 160 -21.56 3.80 1.65
C GLY A 160 -20.08 3.93 2.05
N GLU A 161 -19.13 3.61 1.18
CA GLU A 161 -17.70 3.64 1.48
C GLU A 161 -17.04 5.03 1.37
N GLY A 162 -17.85 6.10 1.18
CA GLY A 162 -17.37 7.45 1.32
C GLY A 162 -16.36 7.92 0.28
N HIS A 163 -16.43 7.43 -0.98
CA HIS A 163 -15.65 8.00 -2.09
C HIS A 163 -16.11 9.44 -2.32
N LEU A 164 -15.24 10.40 -2.06
CA LEU A 164 -15.48 11.82 -2.29
C LEU A 164 -15.22 12.21 -3.74
N TYR A 165 -14.35 11.47 -4.43
CA TYR A 165 -13.88 11.76 -5.77
C TYR A 165 -13.82 10.52 -6.64
N SER A 166 -14.11 10.71 -7.94
CA SER A 166 -13.84 9.74 -8.99
C SER A 166 -12.73 10.27 -9.91
N PHE A 167 -11.72 9.45 -10.17
CA PHE A 167 -10.56 9.84 -10.96
C PHE A 167 -10.46 9.05 -12.25
N SER A 168 -10.77 9.69 -13.37
CA SER A 168 -10.39 9.16 -14.67
C SER A 168 -8.87 9.27 -14.90
N LEU A 169 -8.30 8.44 -15.78
CA LEU A 169 -6.88 8.53 -16.15
C LEU A 169 -6.50 9.94 -16.62
N ARG A 170 -7.37 10.62 -17.34
CA ARG A 170 -7.13 11.97 -17.83
C ARG A 170 -7.04 12.99 -16.70
N ASN A 171 -7.96 12.90 -15.72
CA ASN A 171 -7.97 13.81 -14.59
C ASN A 171 -6.78 13.58 -13.68
N LEU A 172 -6.46 12.30 -13.39
CA LEU A 172 -5.30 11.96 -12.58
C LEU A 172 -4.01 12.49 -13.23
N ASN A 173 -3.79 12.28 -14.53
CA ASN A 173 -2.61 12.78 -15.23
C ASN A 173 -2.48 14.30 -15.17
N LYS A 174 -3.60 15.04 -15.23
CA LYS A 174 -3.59 16.49 -15.05
C LYS A 174 -3.15 16.89 -13.64
N LEU A 175 -3.68 16.23 -12.61
CA LEU A 175 -3.30 16.50 -11.21
C LEU A 175 -1.84 16.15 -10.96
N LEU A 176 -1.35 15.03 -11.48
CA LEU A 176 0.06 14.64 -11.41
C LEU A 176 0.97 15.72 -12.02
N GLY A 177 0.65 16.20 -13.22
CA GLY A 177 1.41 17.29 -13.85
C GLY A 177 1.44 18.58 -13.03
N LEU A 178 0.31 18.95 -12.37
CA LEU A 178 0.21 20.14 -11.51
C LEU A 178 0.98 19.99 -10.19
N THR A 179 1.36 18.78 -9.81
CA THR A 179 2.05 18.46 -8.56
C THR A 179 3.47 17.94 -8.75
N GLY A 180 4.03 18.11 -9.96
CA GLY A 180 5.42 17.78 -10.24
C GLY A 180 5.68 16.30 -10.48
N PHE A 181 4.70 15.59 -11.05
CA PHE A 181 4.84 14.19 -11.45
C PHE A 181 4.59 13.99 -12.94
N VAL A 182 5.21 12.94 -13.49
CA VAL A 182 4.89 12.42 -14.81
C VAL A 182 4.51 10.95 -14.69
N CYS A 183 3.36 10.56 -15.26
CA CYS A 183 2.94 9.16 -15.32
C CYS A 183 3.86 8.40 -16.29
N GLU A 184 4.52 7.35 -15.80
CA GLU A 184 5.38 6.47 -16.58
C GLU A 184 4.63 5.25 -17.08
N ARG A 185 3.70 4.73 -16.26
CA ARG A 185 2.98 3.50 -16.58
C ARG A 185 1.60 3.47 -15.92
N THR A 186 0.62 2.95 -16.64
CA THR A 186 -0.71 2.64 -16.12
C THR A 186 -1.03 1.18 -16.34
N VAL A 187 -1.58 0.54 -15.30
CA VAL A 187 -1.96 -0.88 -15.29
C VAL A 187 -3.42 -0.99 -14.91
N CYS A 188 -4.25 -1.55 -15.79
CA CYS A 188 -5.68 -1.74 -15.53
C CYS A 188 -5.96 -3.10 -14.90
N HIS A 189 -6.88 -3.15 -13.95
CA HIS A 189 -7.31 -4.37 -13.26
C HIS A 189 -8.65 -4.83 -13.82
N LEU A 190 -8.62 -5.90 -14.60
CA LEU A 190 -9.84 -6.55 -15.07
C LEU A 190 -10.58 -7.23 -13.91
N PRO A 191 -11.93 -7.20 -13.92
CA PRO A 191 -12.73 -7.90 -12.93
C PRO A 191 -12.41 -9.39 -12.90
N ARG A 192 -12.51 -9.99 -11.71
CA ARG A 192 -12.32 -11.43 -11.56
C ARG A 192 -13.44 -12.20 -12.29
N LEU A 193 -13.09 -12.91 -13.35
CA LEU A 193 -13.89 -13.94 -13.97
C LEU A 193 -13.42 -15.30 -13.41
N GLY A 194 -13.86 -15.66 -12.19
CA GLY A 194 -13.47 -16.90 -11.50
C GLY A 194 -12.08 -16.89 -10.85
N ASN A 195 -11.65 -18.04 -10.31
CA ASN A 195 -10.41 -18.21 -9.51
C ASN A 195 -9.08 -18.18 -10.28
N ARG A 196 -9.07 -17.98 -11.60
CA ARG A 196 -7.88 -18.13 -12.48
C ARG A 196 -7.32 -16.81 -13.03
N THR A 197 -7.49 -15.69 -12.37
CA THR A 197 -7.42 -14.36 -12.98
C THR A 197 -6.04 -13.71 -13.10
N SER A 198 -5.00 -14.13 -12.37
CA SER A 198 -3.75 -13.35 -12.33
C SER A 198 -2.96 -13.44 -13.66
N VAL A 199 -2.75 -14.64 -14.17
CA VAL A 199 -1.93 -14.85 -15.40
C VAL A 199 -2.60 -14.30 -16.66
N TRP A 200 -3.94 -14.43 -16.76
CA TRP A 200 -4.70 -13.87 -17.87
C TRP A 200 -4.74 -12.34 -17.85
N ASN A 201 -4.86 -11.72 -16.69
CA ASN A 201 -4.80 -10.27 -16.53
C ASN A 201 -3.47 -9.71 -17.03
N GLU A 202 -2.35 -10.33 -16.67
CA GLU A 202 -1.03 -9.92 -17.13
C GLU A 202 -0.89 -10.00 -18.66
N ARG A 203 -1.32 -11.12 -19.25
CA ARG A 203 -1.27 -11.32 -20.71
C ARG A 203 -2.14 -10.33 -21.45
N LEU A 204 -3.37 -10.13 -21.01
CA LEU A 204 -4.31 -9.18 -21.62
C LEU A 204 -3.81 -7.75 -21.47
N HIS A 205 -3.25 -7.39 -20.31
CA HIS A 205 -2.69 -6.07 -20.11
C HIS A 205 -1.47 -5.80 -21.03
N ARG A 206 -0.60 -6.79 -21.23
CA ARG A 206 0.53 -6.66 -22.18
C ARG A 206 0.08 -6.44 -23.62
N ILE A 207 -1.06 -7.02 -24.02
CA ILE A 207 -1.57 -6.91 -25.38
C ILE A 207 -2.41 -5.63 -25.59
N PHE A 208 -3.28 -5.32 -24.64
CA PHE A 208 -4.31 -4.28 -24.82
C PHE A 208 -4.03 -3.01 -24.02
N GLY A 209 -3.17 -3.06 -22.99
CA GLY A 209 -2.83 -1.91 -22.16
C GLY A 209 -4.07 -1.19 -21.61
N THR A 210 -4.08 0.13 -21.70
CA THR A 210 -5.18 0.99 -21.22
C THR A 210 -6.46 0.92 -22.07
N ARG A 211 -6.47 0.22 -23.22
CA ARG A 211 -7.69 0.01 -24.03
C ARG A 211 -8.75 -0.78 -23.27
N LEU A 212 -8.36 -1.54 -22.24
CA LEU A 212 -9.27 -2.28 -21.36
C LEU A 212 -9.81 -1.44 -20.20
N TYR A 213 -9.48 -0.15 -20.12
CA TYR A 213 -9.88 0.74 -19.02
C TYR A 213 -11.37 0.64 -18.70
N SER A 214 -12.24 0.83 -19.70
CA SER A 214 -13.70 0.82 -19.48
C SER A 214 -14.27 -0.51 -18.98
N LEU A 215 -13.55 -1.62 -19.19
CA LEU A 215 -13.93 -2.97 -18.74
C LEU A 215 -13.25 -3.33 -17.40
N SER A 216 -12.41 -2.47 -16.87
CA SER A 216 -11.63 -2.73 -15.66
C SER A 216 -12.33 -2.18 -14.42
N ALA A 217 -12.07 -2.81 -13.26
CA ALA A 217 -12.64 -2.40 -11.97
C ALA A 217 -11.79 -1.31 -11.30
N ALA A 218 -10.48 -1.34 -11.55
CA ALA A 218 -9.51 -0.44 -10.96
C ALA A 218 -8.30 -0.27 -11.89
N TYR A 219 -7.45 0.69 -11.58
CA TYR A 219 -6.17 0.87 -12.26
C TYR A 219 -5.08 1.28 -11.27
N TRP A 220 -3.84 1.01 -11.65
CA TRP A 220 -2.64 1.50 -10.99
C TRP A 220 -1.91 2.48 -11.90
N CYS A 221 -1.45 3.57 -11.33
CA CYS A 221 -0.58 4.53 -12.00
C CYS A 221 0.77 4.57 -11.28
N VAL A 222 1.84 4.34 -12.01
CA VAL A 222 3.22 4.56 -11.56
C VAL A 222 3.68 5.89 -12.14
N ALA A 223 3.94 6.85 -11.29
CA ALA A 223 4.37 8.18 -11.68
C ALA A 223 5.73 8.49 -11.05
N ARG A 224 6.58 9.24 -11.77
CA ARG A 224 7.89 9.68 -11.30
C ARG A 224 7.85 11.16 -10.93
N LYS A 225 8.47 11.51 -9.81
CA LYS A 225 8.71 12.91 -9.43
C LYS A 225 9.65 13.57 -10.43
N ILE A 226 9.23 14.71 -10.98
CA ILE A 226 10.05 15.59 -11.79
C ILE A 226 10.85 16.45 -10.81
N SER A 227 12.16 16.49 -11.01
CA SER A 227 13.10 17.28 -10.20
C SER A 227 12.87 18.79 -10.37
#